data_33523aacb419e7221ee49951cb892256
#
_entry.id   33523aacb419e7221ee49951cb892256
#
_cell.length_a   1.000
_cell.length_b   1.000
_cell.length_c   1.000
_cell.angle_alpha   90.00
_cell.angle_beta   90.00
_cell.angle_gamma   90.00
#
_symmetry.space_group_name_H-M   'P 1'
#
loop_
_entity.id
_entity.type
_entity.pdbx_description
1 polymer ?
#
loop_
_entity_poly.entity_id
_entity_poly.type
_entity_poly.pdbx_seq_one_letter_code
_entity_poly.pdbx_strand_id
1 'polypeptide(L)'
;VMEFEEVARFAKREKVDLVIVGPDDPLAGGIVDVLEKAGLRVFGPRENAAILEGSKAFSKDLMKKYGIPTAQYEIFDNADEALKYLEGAKLPIVLKADGLALGKGVLICNTLEEARNGVREIMLDKKFGTAGNKLVIEEYMTGREVSVLTFCDGKTIKVMSSAQDHKRAGDGDTGLNTGGMGTFSPSPFYTKKIDEYCRKNI
;
A
#
# COMPACT_ATOMS: atom_id res chain seq x y z
N VAL A 1 -17.70 7.31 -5.63
CA VAL A 1 -16.44 8.00 -6.01
C VAL A 1 -15.81 7.36 -7.26
N MET A 2 -16.31 6.21 -7.71
CA MET A 2 -15.83 5.56 -8.95
C MET A 2 -16.49 6.10 -10.23
N GLU A 3 -17.43 7.04 -10.12
CA GLU A 3 -18.09 7.74 -11.22
C GLU A 3 -17.27 8.97 -11.62
N PHE A 4 -16.12 8.76 -12.26
CA PHE A 4 -15.11 9.83 -12.49
C PHE A 4 -15.64 11.01 -13.31
N GLU A 5 -16.48 10.73 -14.32
CA GLU A 5 -17.12 11.78 -15.13
C GLU A 5 -18.11 12.61 -14.31
N GLU A 6 -18.80 12.00 -13.34
CA GLU A 6 -19.68 12.71 -12.41
C GLU A 6 -18.89 13.64 -11.51
N VAL A 7 -17.73 13.15 -10.99
CA VAL A 7 -16.82 13.96 -10.19
C VAL A 7 -16.30 15.15 -10.99
N ALA A 8 -15.96 14.94 -12.27
CA ALA A 8 -15.50 16.01 -13.16
C ALA A 8 -16.62 17.05 -13.39
N ARG A 9 -17.84 16.61 -13.66
CA ARG A 9 -19.01 17.51 -13.83
C ARG A 9 -19.31 18.31 -12.55
N PHE A 10 -19.27 17.64 -11.41
CA PHE A 10 -19.47 18.29 -10.11
C PHE A 10 -18.40 19.36 -9.86
N ALA A 11 -17.13 19.03 -10.01
CA ALA A 11 -16.04 19.96 -9.77
C ALA A 11 -16.11 21.22 -10.66
N LYS A 12 -16.50 21.05 -11.94
CA LYS A 12 -16.71 22.18 -12.85
C LYS A 12 -17.90 23.04 -12.44
N ARG A 13 -19.03 22.42 -12.09
CA ARG A 13 -20.24 23.14 -11.65
C ARG A 13 -19.98 23.98 -10.42
N GLU A 14 -19.28 23.41 -9.43
CA GLU A 14 -18.96 24.07 -8.18
C GLU A 14 -17.71 24.96 -8.28
N LYS A 15 -17.11 25.09 -9.46
CA LYS A 15 -15.91 25.91 -9.73
C LYS A 15 -14.76 25.60 -8.77
N VAL A 16 -14.50 24.30 -8.59
CA VAL A 16 -13.40 23.82 -7.72
C VAL A 16 -12.04 24.23 -8.32
N ASP A 17 -11.22 24.91 -7.55
CA ASP A 17 -9.90 25.38 -7.98
C ASP A 17 -8.84 24.27 -8.05
N LEU A 18 -8.93 23.29 -7.17
CA LEU A 18 -8.00 22.17 -7.06
C LEU A 18 -8.72 20.93 -6.52
N VAL A 19 -8.53 19.80 -7.17
CA VAL A 19 -8.97 18.50 -6.69
C VAL A 19 -7.77 17.73 -6.12
N ILE A 20 -7.87 17.26 -4.88
CA ILE A 20 -6.88 16.37 -4.26
C ILE A 20 -7.53 14.99 -4.15
N VAL A 21 -6.90 14.00 -4.76
CA VAL A 21 -7.40 12.61 -4.73
C VAL A 21 -6.68 11.87 -3.61
N GLY A 22 -7.42 11.52 -2.55
CA GLY A 22 -6.89 10.81 -1.39
C GLY A 22 -7.15 9.29 -1.38
N PRO A 23 -8.31 8.79 -1.88
CA PRO A 23 -8.61 7.36 -1.84
C PRO A 23 -7.84 6.56 -2.90
N ASP A 24 -7.40 5.36 -2.53
CA ASP A 24 -6.54 4.49 -3.36
C ASP A 24 -7.26 3.93 -4.60
N ASP A 25 -8.51 3.44 -4.43
CA ASP A 25 -9.27 2.84 -5.55
C ASP A 25 -9.48 3.80 -6.72
N PRO A 26 -9.92 5.06 -6.52
CA PRO A 26 -10.01 6.04 -7.59
C PRO A 26 -8.67 6.38 -8.23
N LEU A 27 -7.58 6.46 -7.43
CA LEU A 27 -6.24 6.71 -7.96
C LEU A 27 -5.80 5.59 -8.89
N ALA A 28 -5.88 4.34 -8.43
CA ALA A 28 -5.54 3.16 -9.22
C ALA A 28 -6.47 3.00 -10.44
N GLY A 29 -7.71 3.50 -10.36
CA GLY A 29 -8.67 3.52 -11.46
C GLY A 29 -8.49 4.66 -12.46
N GLY A 30 -7.49 5.55 -12.28
CA GLY A 30 -7.16 6.60 -13.25
C GLY A 30 -8.01 7.87 -13.15
N ILE A 31 -8.62 8.18 -12.01
CA ILE A 31 -9.42 9.41 -11.84
C ILE A 31 -8.64 10.68 -12.19
N VAL A 32 -7.33 10.71 -11.89
CA VAL A 32 -6.49 11.88 -12.17
C VAL A 32 -6.44 12.16 -13.67
N ASP A 33 -6.25 11.13 -14.49
CA ASP A 33 -6.22 11.24 -15.95
C ASP A 33 -7.55 11.78 -16.51
N VAL A 34 -8.68 11.30 -15.97
CA VAL A 34 -10.02 11.77 -16.36
C VAL A 34 -10.24 13.25 -16.00
N LEU A 35 -9.88 13.64 -14.79
CA LEU A 35 -10.06 15.01 -14.31
C LEU A 35 -9.14 16.00 -15.04
N GLU A 36 -7.88 15.63 -15.29
CA GLU A 36 -6.95 16.45 -16.08
C GLU A 36 -7.44 16.62 -17.52
N LYS A 37 -7.89 15.53 -18.16
CA LYS A 37 -8.52 15.59 -19.51
C LYS A 37 -9.75 16.48 -19.53
N ALA A 38 -10.47 16.56 -18.43
CA ALA A 38 -11.59 17.49 -18.28
C ALA A 38 -11.15 18.95 -18.03
N GLY A 39 -9.85 19.26 -17.96
CA GLY A 39 -9.30 20.59 -17.75
C GLY A 39 -9.31 21.07 -16.30
N LEU A 40 -9.44 20.16 -15.34
CA LEU A 40 -9.37 20.46 -13.91
C LEU A 40 -7.91 20.39 -13.42
N ARG A 41 -7.60 21.22 -12.43
CA ARG A 41 -6.32 21.11 -11.70
C ARG A 41 -6.45 20.00 -10.68
N VAL A 42 -5.55 19.01 -10.75
CA VAL A 42 -5.61 17.81 -9.90
C VAL A 42 -4.26 17.57 -9.23
N PHE A 43 -4.28 17.17 -7.98
CA PHE A 43 -3.13 16.62 -7.28
C PHE A 43 -3.39 15.15 -6.96
N GLY A 44 -2.52 14.29 -7.44
CA GLY A 44 -2.52 12.84 -7.30
C GLY A 44 -1.70 12.19 -8.40
N PRO A 45 -1.22 10.96 -8.21
CA PRO A 45 -0.56 10.20 -9.27
C PRO A 45 -1.55 9.84 -10.38
N ARG A 46 -1.10 9.91 -11.63
CA ARG A 46 -1.84 9.33 -12.76
C ARG A 46 -1.85 7.81 -12.66
N GLU A 47 -2.75 7.16 -13.41
CA GLU A 47 -2.93 5.71 -13.39
C GLU A 47 -1.61 4.94 -13.51
N ASN A 48 -0.75 5.34 -14.44
CA ASN A 48 0.55 4.70 -14.66
C ASN A 48 1.53 4.81 -13.49
N ALA A 49 1.37 5.80 -12.61
CA ALA A 49 2.16 5.96 -11.39
C ALA A 49 1.43 5.39 -10.17
N ALA A 50 0.10 5.43 -10.16
CA ALA A 50 -0.73 4.86 -9.10
C ALA A 50 -0.59 3.32 -8.98
N ILE A 51 -0.01 2.66 -9.97
CA ILE A 51 0.36 1.23 -9.90
C ILE A 51 1.30 0.93 -8.73
N LEU A 52 2.04 1.92 -8.22
CA LEU A 52 2.86 1.77 -7.01
C LEU A 52 2.02 1.36 -5.79
N GLU A 53 0.79 1.84 -5.69
CA GLU A 53 -0.16 1.41 -4.68
C GLU A 53 -1.01 0.24 -5.19
N GLY A 54 -1.38 0.26 -6.46
CA GLY A 54 -2.24 -0.73 -7.09
C GLY A 54 -1.64 -2.14 -7.21
N SER A 55 -0.31 -2.29 -7.18
CA SER A 55 0.39 -3.58 -7.24
C SER A 55 1.57 -3.64 -6.28
N LYS A 56 1.44 -4.50 -5.27
CA LYS A 56 2.51 -4.74 -4.29
C LYS A 56 3.73 -5.39 -4.94
N ALA A 57 3.50 -6.31 -5.88
CA ALA A 57 4.55 -6.95 -6.65
C ALA A 57 5.37 -5.92 -7.45
N PHE A 58 4.69 -5.03 -8.17
CA PHE A 58 5.34 -3.95 -8.91
C PHE A 58 6.17 -3.04 -7.99
N SER A 59 5.59 -2.61 -6.85
CA SER A 59 6.30 -1.77 -5.88
C SER A 59 7.54 -2.44 -5.32
N LYS A 60 7.45 -3.73 -4.99
CA LYS A 60 8.60 -4.50 -4.50
C LYS A 60 9.71 -4.60 -5.54
N ASP A 61 9.37 -4.92 -6.78
CA ASP A 61 10.34 -4.99 -7.87
C ASP A 61 10.98 -3.63 -8.17
N LEU A 62 10.21 -2.54 -8.09
CA LEU A 62 10.72 -1.19 -8.22
C LEU A 62 11.71 -0.86 -7.09
N MET A 63 11.33 -1.13 -5.85
CA MET A 63 12.21 -0.90 -4.69
C MET A 63 13.51 -1.71 -4.81
N LYS A 64 13.43 -2.98 -5.20
CA LYS A 64 14.61 -3.82 -5.46
C LYS A 64 15.49 -3.25 -6.57
N LYS A 65 14.87 -2.85 -7.68
CA LYS A 65 15.58 -2.27 -8.84
C LYS A 65 16.38 -1.02 -8.49
N TYR A 66 15.84 -0.17 -7.62
CA TYR A 66 16.47 1.10 -7.26
C TYR A 66 17.19 1.06 -5.89
N GLY A 67 17.30 -0.11 -5.27
CA GLY A 67 17.97 -0.26 -3.98
C GLY A 67 17.26 0.43 -2.81
N ILE A 68 15.95 0.65 -2.93
CA ILE A 68 15.13 1.22 -1.87
C ILE A 68 14.91 0.16 -0.79
N PRO A 69 15.20 0.45 0.49
CA PRO A 69 15.02 -0.50 1.58
C PRO A 69 13.58 -0.99 1.69
N THR A 70 13.40 -2.30 1.72
CA THR A 70 12.09 -2.95 1.90
C THR A 70 12.29 -4.31 2.55
N ALA A 71 11.23 -4.92 3.10
CA ALA A 71 11.23 -6.29 3.58
C ALA A 71 11.69 -7.25 2.50
N GLN A 72 12.44 -8.29 2.87
CA GLN A 72 12.76 -9.38 1.95
C GLN A 72 11.48 -10.03 1.46
N TYR A 73 11.41 -10.36 0.18
CA TYR A 73 10.19 -10.85 -0.42
C TYR A 73 10.44 -11.79 -1.60
N GLU A 74 9.44 -12.60 -1.89
CA GLU A 74 9.32 -13.37 -3.13
C GLU A 74 7.89 -13.21 -3.69
N ILE A 75 7.77 -13.29 -5.01
CA ILE A 75 6.50 -13.13 -5.72
C ILE A 75 6.14 -14.43 -6.43
N PHE A 76 4.89 -14.86 -6.27
CA PHE A 76 4.39 -16.09 -6.84
C PHE A 76 3.10 -15.83 -7.62
N ASP A 77 3.00 -16.39 -8.82
CA ASP A 77 1.78 -16.50 -9.63
C ASP A 77 1.25 -17.95 -9.67
N ASN A 78 1.99 -18.87 -9.06
CA ASN A 78 1.65 -20.29 -8.93
C ASN A 78 1.58 -20.68 -7.44
N ALA A 79 0.45 -21.27 -7.03
CA ALA A 79 0.21 -21.66 -5.66
C ALA A 79 1.12 -22.79 -5.17
N ASP A 80 1.45 -23.77 -6.04
CA ASP A 80 2.32 -24.89 -5.67
C ASP A 80 3.75 -24.44 -5.41
N GLU A 81 4.24 -23.48 -6.20
CA GLU A 81 5.55 -22.86 -5.99
C GLU A 81 5.59 -22.06 -4.68
N ALA A 82 4.54 -21.30 -4.38
CA ALA A 82 4.40 -20.60 -3.11
C ALA A 82 4.39 -21.57 -1.92
N LEU A 83 3.62 -22.66 -2.00
CA LEU A 83 3.57 -23.69 -0.97
C LEU A 83 4.93 -24.35 -0.77
N LYS A 84 5.64 -24.66 -1.85
CA LYS A 84 7.01 -25.23 -1.79
C LYS A 84 8.00 -24.27 -1.14
N TYR A 85 7.92 -22.98 -1.46
CA TYR A 85 8.76 -21.95 -0.83
C TYR A 85 8.58 -21.89 0.69
N LEU A 86 7.35 -22.04 1.17
CA LEU A 86 7.02 -22.00 2.60
C LEU A 86 7.69 -23.12 3.42
N GLU A 87 8.07 -24.24 2.80
CA GLU A 87 8.74 -25.35 3.53
C GLU A 87 10.08 -24.95 4.13
N GLY A 88 10.77 -23.98 3.53
CA GLY A 88 12.04 -23.46 4.01
C GLY A 88 11.96 -22.05 4.60
N ALA A 89 10.77 -21.45 4.67
CA ALA A 89 10.60 -20.08 5.08
C ALA A 89 10.73 -19.91 6.59
N LYS A 90 11.31 -18.78 7.00
CA LYS A 90 11.38 -18.39 8.43
C LYS A 90 10.04 -17.80 8.85
N LEU A 91 9.55 -18.26 10.00
CA LEU A 91 8.32 -17.75 10.62
C LEU A 91 8.63 -16.74 11.74
N PRO A 92 7.72 -15.79 12.05
CA PRO A 92 6.49 -15.50 11.31
C PRO A 92 6.78 -14.96 9.90
N ILE A 93 5.77 -15.11 9.00
CA ILE A 93 5.85 -14.65 7.61
C ILE A 93 4.58 -13.89 7.23
N VAL A 94 4.69 -13.00 6.25
CA VAL A 94 3.55 -12.19 5.80
C VAL A 94 3.18 -12.54 4.37
N LEU A 95 1.93 -12.88 4.16
CA LEU A 95 1.34 -13.14 2.85
C LEU A 95 0.48 -11.94 2.43
N LYS A 96 0.69 -11.45 1.22
CA LYS A 96 -0.05 -10.31 0.68
C LYS A 96 -0.60 -10.63 -0.71
N ALA A 97 -1.92 -10.54 -0.88
CA ALA A 97 -2.52 -10.53 -2.21
C ALA A 97 -2.04 -9.29 -2.99
N ASP A 98 -1.76 -9.45 -4.28
CA ASP A 98 -1.34 -8.35 -5.16
C ASP A 98 -2.56 -7.52 -5.58
N GLY A 99 -2.60 -6.27 -5.18
CA GLY A 99 -3.73 -5.36 -5.41
C GLY A 99 -4.18 -4.67 -4.12
N LEU A 100 -5.16 -3.78 -4.25
CA LEU A 100 -5.64 -2.96 -3.13
C LEU A 100 -6.34 -3.81 -2.05
N ALA A 101 -7.16 -4.80 -2.46
CA ALA A 101 -7.85 -5.75 -1.58
C ALA A 101 -8.50 -5.09 -0.34
N LEU A 102 -8.82 -3.78 -0.41
CA LEU A 102 -9.37 -2.96 0.68
C LEU A 102 -8.58 -3.08 1.99
N GLY A 103 -7.26 -3.24 1.92
CA GLY A 103 -6.39 -3.44 3.08
C GLY A 103 -6.54 -4.82 3.77
N LYS A 104 -7.42 -5.69 3.29
CA LYS A 104 -7.71 -7.00 3.93
C LYS A 104 -6.88 -8.15 3.38
N GLY A 105 -6.16 -7.94 2.28
CA GLY A 105 -5.36 -8.97 1.59
C GLY A 105 -4.00 -9.25 2.24
N VAL A 106 -3.82 -8.99 3.53
CA VAL A 106 -2.56 -9.19 4.28
C VAL A 106 -2.80 -10.16 5.43
N LEU A 107 -2.05 -11.26 5.44
CA LEU A 107 -2.10 -12.29 6.48
C LEU A 107 -0.73 -12.43 7.14
N ILE A 108 -0.66 -12.29 8.46
CA ILE A 108 0.52 -12.59 9.26
C ILE A 108 0.38 -14.01 9.75
N CYS A 109 1.30 -14.89 9.36
CA CYS A 109 1.26 -16.31 9.64
C CYS A 109 2.39 -16.67 10.62
N ASN A 110 2.02 -17.16 11.79
CA ASN A 110 2.94 -17.57 12.84
C ASN A 110 3.37 -19.03 12.69
N THR A 111 2.56 -19.84 12.01
CA THR A 111 2.79 -21.25 11.77
C THR A 111 2.81 -21.57 10.27
N LEU A 112 3.47 -22.67 9.90
CA LEU A 112 3.47 -23.16 8.52
C LEU A 112 2.06 -23.53 8.05
N GLU A 113 1.23 -24.05 8.93
CA GLU A 113 -0.16 -24.40 8.62
C GLU A 113 -0.98 -23.16 8.29
N GLU A 114 -0.88 -22.08 9.09
CA GLU A 114 -1.51 -20.80 8.80
C GLU A 114 -1.05 -20.25 7.44
N ALA A 115 0.25 -20.31 7.16
CA ALA A 115 0.80 -19.84 5.89
C ALA A 115 0.27 -20.66 4.69
N ARG A 116 0.23 -21.98 4.79
CA ARG A 116 -0.32 -22.86 3.73
C ARG A 116 -1.81 -22.57 3.50
N ASN A 117 -2.58 -22.38 4.56
CA ASN A 117 -3.99 -22.02 4.45
C ASN A 117 -4.17 -20.64 3.83
N GLY A 118 -3.32 -19.67 4.20
CA GLY A 118 -3.29 -18.35 3.60
C GLY A 118 -3.01 -18.37 2.09
N VAL A 119 -2.06 -19.18 1.63
CA VAL A 119 -1.81 -19.36 0.18
C VAL A 119 -3.06 -19.92 -0.51
N ARG A 120 -3.73 -20.92 0.07
CA ARG A 120 -4.97 -21.48 -0.50
C ARG A 120 -6.07 -20.45 -0.58
N GLU A 121 -6.36 -19.74 0.51
CA GLU A 121 -7.39 -18.68 0.55
C GLU A 121 -7.15 -17.59 -0.49
N ILE A 122 -5.90 -17.14 -0.63
CA ILE A 122 -5.56 -16.05 -1.55
C ILE A 122 -5.56 -16.54 -3.01
N MET A 123 -4.80 -17.59 -3.30
CA MET A 123 -4.48 -17.96 -4.69
C MET A 123 -5.47 -18.98 -5.29
N LEU A 124 -6.01 -19.91 -4.50
CA LEU A 124 -6.91 -20.97 -5.01
C LEU A 124 -8.37 -20.57 -4.83
N ASP A 125 -8.77 -20.20 -3.62
CA ASP A 125 -10.16 -19.83 -3.32
C ASP A 125 -10.52 -18.43 -3.83
N LYS A 126 -9.49 -17.66 -4.27
CA LYS A 126 -9.65 -16.28 -4.79
C LYS A 126 -10.46 -15.38 -3.86
N LYS A 127 -10.26 -15.50 -2.56
CA LYS A 127 -10.97 -14.71 -1.53
C LYS A 127 -10.92 -13.19 -1.80
N PHE A 128 -9.86 -12.71 -2.47
CA PHE A 128 -9.67 -11.31 -2.85
C PHE A 128 -9.81 -11.09 -4.37
N GLY A 129 -10.55 -11.96 -5.07
CA GLY A 129 -10.77 -11.85 -6.50
C GLY A 129 -9.46 -11.88 -7.32
N THR A 130 -9.33 -10.99 -8.28
CA THR A 130 -8.15 -10.90 -9.16
C THR A 130 -6.86 -10.52 -8.43
N ALA A 131 -6.94 -9.85 -7.26
CA ALA A 131 -5.78 -9.57 -6.42
C ALA A 131 -5.08 -10.85 -5.94
N GLY A 132 -5.80 -11.97 -5.85
CA GLY A 132 -5.24 -13.29 -5.53
C GLY A 132 -4.53 -13.99 -6.71
N ASN A 133 -4.40 -13.37 -7.88
CA ASN A 133 -3.66 -13.97 -9.00
C ASN A 133 -2.16 -13.97 -8.78
N LYS A 134 -1.67 -13.03 -7.96
CA LYS A 134 -0.29 -13.00 -7.49
C LYS A 134 -0.25 -12.91 -5.98
N LEU A 135 0.76 -13.51 -5.39
CA LEU A 135 1.03 -13.51 -3.97
C LEU A 135 2.43 -12.95 -3.72
N VAL A 136 2.54 -11.98 -2.85
CA VAL A 136 3.81 -11.52 -2.31
C VAL A 136 3.99 -12.14 -0.93
N ILE A 137 5.07 -12.87 -0.74
CA ILE A 137 5.47 -13.44 0.54
C ILE A 137 6.63 -12.61 1.08
N GLU A 138 6.49 -12.06 2.28
CA GLU A 138 7.47 -11.16 2.89
C GLU A 138 7.92 -11.64 4.25
N GLU A 139 9.14 -11.29 4.62
CA GLU A 139 9.58 -11.42 6.01
C GLU A 139 8.71 -10.57 6.94
N TYR A 140 8.48 -11.05 8.14
CA TYR A 140 7.79 -10.30 9.17
C TYR A 140 8.77 -9.30 9.83
N MET A 141 8.52 -8.02 9.61
CA MET A 141 9.28 -6.95 10.25
C MET A 141 8.67 -6.56 11.60
N THR A 142 9.51 -6.30 12.56
CA THR A 142 9.11 -5.77 13.87
C THR A 142 9.59 -4.33 14.02
N GLY A 143 8.88 -3.55 14.79
CA GLY A 143 9.23 -2.15 15.04
C GLY A 143 8.02 -1.25 15.16
N ARG A 144 8.29 0.05 15.32
CA ARG A 144 7.25 1.07 15.35
C ARG A 144 7.01 1.60 13.94
N GLU A 145 5.75 1.65 13.55
CA GLU A 145 5.33 2.17 12.27
C GLU A 145 5.29 3.69 12.30
N VAL A 146 5.78 4.33 11.25
CA VAL A 146 5.71 5.78 11.05
C VAL A 146 5.42 6.04 9.58
N SER A 147 4.48 6.93 9.31
CA SER A 147 4.16 7.41 7.96
C SER A 147 4.88 8.72 7.67
N VAL A 148 5.53 8.78 6.52
CA VAL A 148 6.18 10.00 6.01
C VAL A 148 5.60 10.30 4.64
N LEU A 149 4.65 11.21 4.59
CA LEU A 149 3.99 11.63 3.36
C LEU A 149 4.78 12.72 2.66
N THR A 150 4.71 12.76 1.34
CA THR A 150 5.40 13.78 0.54
C THR A 150 4.49 14.33 -0.54
N PHE A 151 4.63 15.64 -0.83
CA PHE A 151 4.17 16.20 -2.09
C PHE A 151 5.25 16.02 -3.15
N CYS A 152 4.87 15.53 -4.31
CA CYS A 152 5.76 15.32 -5.45
C CYS A 152 5.10 15.81 -6.74
N ASP A 153 5.82 16.60 -7.52
CA ASP A 153 5.40 17.08 -8.85
C ASP A 153 6.20 16.44 -10.00
N GLY A 154 6.95 15.38 -9.67
CA GLY A 154 7.85 14.68 -10.60
C GLY A 154 9.27 15.30 -10.69
N LYS A 155 9.51 16.43 -10.05
CA LYS A 155 10.84 17.10 -9.99
C LYS A 155 11.21 17.51 -8.58
N THR A 156 10.24 17.94 -7.79
CA THR A 156 10.42 18.45 -6.44
C THR A 156 9.67 17.58 -5.45
N ILE A 157 10.32 17.23 -4.35
CA ILE A 157 9.71 16.52 -3.23
C ILE A 157 9.68 17.46 -2.03
N LYS A 158 8.50 17.59 -1.41
CA LYS A 158 8.30 18.29 -0.14
C LYS A 158 7.77 17.31 0.90
N VAL A 159 8.62 16.97 1.85
CA VAL A 159 8.29 16.06 2.94
C VAL A 159 7.39 16.77 3.94
N MET A 160 6.28 16.13 4.31
CA MET A 160 5.37 16.58 5.35
C MET A 160 5.87 16.18 6.75
N SER A 161 5.24 16.70 7.78
CA SER A 161 5.45 16.20 9.14
C SER A 161 5.13 14.71 9.20
N SER A 162 5.97 13.95 9.91
CA SER A 162 5.70 12.53 10.13
C SER A 162 4.40 12.33 10.88
N ALA A 163 3.72 11.24 10.60
CA ALA A 163 2.49 10.85 11.28
C ALA A 163 2.56 9.39 11.72
N GLN A 164 1.71 9.04 12.65
CA GLN A 164 1.53 7.66 13.09
C GLN A 164 0.05 7.42 13.34
N ASP A 165 -0.44 6.28 12.91
CA ASP A 165 -1.81 5.86 13.16
C ASP A 165 -1.87 4.64 14.11
N HIS A 166 -3.02 4.49 14.73
CA HIS A 166 -3.34 3.35 15.58
C HIS A 166 -4.13 2.33 14.76
N LYS A 167 -3.46 1.29 14.28
CA LYS A 167 -4.05 0.28 13.38
C LYS A 167 -4.93 -0.74 14.08
N ARG A 168 -4.63 -1.07 15.34
CA ARG A 168 -5.34 -2.12 16.08
C ARG A 168 -6.63 -1.60 16.69
N ALA A 169 -7.65 -2.46 16.71
CA ALA A 169 -8.98 -2.10 17.21
C ALA A 169 -9.07 -2.01 18.73
N GLY A 170 -8.22 -2.73 19.46
CA GLY A 170 -8.24 -2.84 20.92
C GLY A 170 -7.12 -2.10 21.63
N ASP A 171 -7.34 -1.83 22.91
CA ASP A 171 -6.35 -1.21 23.77
C ASP A 171 -5.05 -2.00 23.85
N GLY A 172 -3.93 -1.30 24.05
CA GLY A 172 -2.62 -1.94 24.15
C GLY A 172 -2.12 -2.53 22.81
N ASP A 173 -2.56 -1.99 21.68
CA ASP A 173 -2.19 -2.44 20.33
C ASP A 173 -2.57 -3.91 20.08
N THR A 174 -3.82 -4.28 20.42
CA THR A 174 -4.37 -5.62 20.31
C THR A 174 -5.54 -5.69 19.32
N GLY A 175 -5.95 -6.91 18.98
CA GLY A 175 -7.09 -7.15 18.08
C GLY A 175 -6.76 -7.09 16.60
N LEU A 176 -7.76 -6.94 15.76
CA LEU A 176 -7.64 -6.91 14.32
C LEU A 176 -7.12 -5.54 13.83
N ASN A 177 -6.42 -5.55 12.71
CA ASN A 177 -6.07 -4.32 12.01
C ASN A 177 -7.32 -3.63 11.45
N THR A 178 -7.32 -2.30 11.52
CA THR A 178 -8.36 -1.42 10.98
C THR A 178 -7.76 -0.50 9.92
N GLY A 179 -8.59 0.35 9.33
CA GLY A 179 -8.14 1.46 8.48
C GLY A 179 -7.49 2.62 9.25
N GLY A 180 -7.40 2.52 10.58
CA GLY A 180 -6.88 3.52 11.51
C GLY A 180 -7.96 3.96 12.51
N MET A 181 -7.65 3.83 13.79
CA MET A 181 -8.54 4.24 14.90
C MET A 181 -8.31 5.71 15.31
N GLY A 182 -7.26 6.29 14.79
CA GLY A 182 -6.86 7.68 15.03
C GLY A 182 -5.40 7.88 14.63
N THR A 183 -5.01 9.13 14.44
CA THR A 183 -3.66 9.50 14.02
C THR A 183 -3.13 10.65 14.87
N PHE A 184 -1.82 10.74 14.96
CA PHE A 184 -1.15 11.91 15.54
C PHE A 184 0.08 12.30 14.70
N SER A 185 0.40 13.60 14.75
CA SER A 185 1.55 14.19 14.05
C SER A 185 2.11 15.35 14.90
N PRO A 186 3.43 15.50 14.98
CA PRO A 186 4.47 14.61 14.47
C PRO A 186 4.63 13.35 15.32
N SER A 187 5.18 12.27 14.72
CA SER A 187 5.55 11.07 15.47
C SER A 187 6.83 11.32 16.28
N PRO A 188 6.85 11.06 17.61
CA PRO A 188 8.03 11.24 18.44
C PRO A 188 9.15 10.22 18.12
N PHE A 189 8.82 9.16 17.36
CA PHE A 189 9.76 8.14 16.95
C PHE A 189 10.50 8.47 15.65
N TYR A 190 10.00 9.46 14.90
CA TYR A 190 10.66 9.93 13.68
C TYR A 190 11.72 10.97 14.02
N THR A 191 12.88 10.47 14.41
CA THR A 191 14.01 11.32 14.83
C THR A 191 14.72 11.93 13.61
N LYS A 192 15.53 12.98 13.83
CA LYS A 192 16.36 13.59 12.79
C LYS A 192 17.24 12.56 12.06
N LYS A 193 17.80 11.59 12.79
CA LYS A 193 18.61 10.53 12.19
C LYS A 193 17.80 9.65 11.22
N ILE A 194 16.56 9.36 11.57
CA ILE A 194 15.64 8.59 10.71
C ILE A 194 15.24 9.43 9.48
N ASP A 195 14.93 10.71 9.66
CA ASP A 195 14.63 11.63 8.55
C ASP A 195 15.79 11.70 7.54
N GLU A 196 17.01 11.87 8.03
CA GLU A 196 18.22 11.88 7.18
C GLU A 196 18.39 10.56 6.42
N TYR A 197 18.15 9.43 7.09
CA TYR A 197 18.22 8.12 6.46
C TYR A 197 17.15 7.94 5.38
N CYS A 198 15.89 8.31 5.66
CA CYS A 198 14.80 8.22 4.70
C CYS A 198 15.09 9.07 3.45
N ARG A 199 15.45 10.34 3.64
CA ARG A 199 15.76 11.24 2.50
C ARG A 199 16.92 10.77 1.63
N LYS A 200 17.83 9.99 2.20
CA LYS A 200 18.99 9.48 1.45
C LYS A 200 18.69 8.18 0.71
N ASN A 201 17.81 7.34 1.24
CA ASN A 201 17.67 5.96 0.80
C ASN A 201 16.28 5.65 0.20
N ILE A 202 15.34 6.53 0.40
CA ILE A 202 13.96 6.44 -0.12
C ILE A 202 13.66 7.67 -0.97
#